data_2cf0813160e2a1ad2f1c7bd7e0115e99
#
_entry.id   2cf0813160e2a1ad2f1c7bd7e0115e99
#
_cell.length_a   1.000
_cell.length_b   1.000
_cell.length_c   1.000
_cell.angle_alpha   90.00
_cell.angle_beta   90.00
_cell.angle_gamma   90.00
#
_symmetry.space_group_name_H-M   'P 1'
#
loop_
_entity.id
_entity.type
_entity.pdbx_description
1 polymer ?
#
loop_
_entity_poly.entity_id
_entity_poly.type
_entity_poly.pdbx_seq_one_letter_code
_entity_poly.pdbx_strand_id
1 'polypeptide(L)'
;MNYEVINEKNYDIFLYKTDKFKTISISTVFINDYNKDEITKEKFLSEYLINSNNIAKDEVSMSKKYMELYEPSLSINDYFLDMHHKVYTAVFLNEKYTEKGYDKKTIDFYYNIIFNPNVDNGIFNENNFNLIKSKFISWYKLDEEDSRSIAYFNSLANISDDIPLRIDYRGNLEDLMKIKREELNKYYFDKINNSKVSVFVIGNYDDNIIKCIKDNLKTVKRNDYKLNKFFDVTSVKNVKNIVEEKDFNQSIIYLIYKIIGMTDRERTLVLPVLNNILGGDSAKLFNNVREKNSLAYYSYSSFSSANSILYMYAGISKENYEKASFLMKEQLEEIKNGNIKDEELENAINSLESSVLTCFDSIGSLSNNLKGRVLLDLPSLEYYQNEYKTVTKEEVINLSHKLELDVEYLLKGVK
;
A
#
# COMPACT_ATOMS: atom_id res chain seq x y z
N MET A 1 -19.15 -2.09 10.96
CA MET A 1 -18.03 -2.68 11.70
C MET A 1 -17.73 -1.83 12.92
N ASN A 2 -18.25 -2.23 14.09
CA ASN A 2 -17.98 -1.54 15.36
C ASN A 2 -16.70 -2.14 15.97
N TYR A 3 -15.81 -1.31 16.46
CA TYR A 3 -14.59 -1.72 17.14
C TYR A 3 -14.52 -1.10 18.54
N GLU A 4 -13.82 -1.77 19.45
CA GLU A 4 -13.54 -1.27 20.79
C GLU A 4 -12.17 -0.64 20.84
N VAL A 5 -11.96 0.31 21.76
CA VAL A 5 -10.67 0.98 21.96
C VAL A 5 -10.22 0.83 23.40
N ILE A 6 -9.00 0.36 23.59
CA ILE A 6 -8.33 0.41 24.88
C ILE A 6 -7.26 1.51 24.80
N ASN A 7 -7.46 2.58 25.54
CA ASN A 7 -6.52 3.69 25.63
C ASN A 7 -5.51 3.40 26.73
N GLU A 8 -4.27 3.04 26.36
CA GLU A 8 -3.16 2.95 27.28
C GLU A 8 -2.39 4.26 27.37
N LYS A 9 -1.57 4.42 28.39
CA LYS A 9 -0.80 5.67 28.60
C LYS A 9 0.05 6.04 27.37
N ASN A 10 0.62 5.04 26.69
CA ASN A 10 1.65 5.25 25.66
C ASN A 10 1.23 4.81 24.25
N TYR A 11 0.11 4.13 24.09
CA TYR A 11 -0.42 3.63 22.81
C TYR A 11 -1.91 3.33 22.92
N ASP A 12 -2.57 3.12 21.81
CA ASP A 12 -3.97 2.72 21.75
C ASP A 12 -4.10 1.34 21.09
N ILE A 13 -5.05 0.51 21.57
CA ILE A 13 -5.36 -0.80 20.98
C ILE A 13 -6.77 -0.75 20.44
N PHE A 14 -6.92 -1.05 19.15
CA PHE A 14 -8.19 -1.09 18.43
C PHE A 14 -8.58 -2.55 18.19
N LEU A 15 -9.75 -2.94 18.63
CA LEU A 15 -10.18 -4.31 18.77
C LEU A 15 -11.42 -4.59 17.92
N TYR A 16 -11.36 -5.54 17.02
CA TYR A 16 -12.53 -6.06 16.30
C TYR A 16 -12.68 -7.55 16.56
N LYS A 17 -13.66 -7.90 17.40
CA LYS A 17 -13.93 -9.29 17.77
C LYS A 17 -14.80 -9.98 16.72
N THR A 18 -14.34 -11.13 16.24
CA THR A 18 -15.08 -11.99 15.31
C THR A 18 -14.62 -13.45 15.47
N ASP A 19 -15.55 -14.38 15.36
CA ASP A 19 -15.31 -15.82 15.36
C ASP A 19 -15.30 -16.44 13.95
N LYS A 20 -15.43 -15.59 12.93
CA LYS A 20 -15.47 -15.99 11.52
C LYS A 20 -14.19 -16.71 11.06
N PHE A 21 -13.04 -16.37 11.64
CA PHE A 21 -11.74 -16.88 11.24
C PHE A 21 -11.14 -17.81 12.30
N LYS A 22 -10.39 -18.80 11.83
CA LYS A 22 -9.56 -19.65 12.72
C LYS A 22 -8.28 -18.94 13.18
N THR A 23 -7.95 -17.82 12.54
CA THR A 23 -6.75 -17.02 12.79
C THR A 23 -7.06 -15.74 13.57
N ILE A 24 -6.01 -15.20 14.19
CA ILE A 24 -5.98 -13.87 14.79
C ILE A 24 -5.00 -13.03 13.98
N SER A 25 -5.36 -11.77 13.72
CA SER A 25 -4.47 -10.77 13.13
C SER A 25 -4.11 -9.73 14.18
N ILE A 26 -2.82 -9.50 14.37
CA ILE A 26 -2.27 -8.40 15.17
C ILE A 26 -1.44 -7.53 14.24
N SER A 27 -1.77 -6.24 14.15
CA SER A 27 -0.92 -5.26 13.45
C SER A 27 -0.47 -4.19 14.44
N THR A 28 0.84 -3.94 14.52
CA THR A 28 1.42 -2.85 15.29
C THR A 28 1.97 -1.83 14.32
N VAL A 29 1.43 -0.61 14.38
CA VAL A 29 1.77 0.48 13.47
C VAL A 29 2.61 1.51 14.20
N PHE A 30 3.80 1.76 13.69
CA PHE A 30 4.69 2.83 14.13
C PHE A 30 4.58 3.99 13.14
N ILE A 31 4.23 5.17 13.62
CA ILE A 31 4.08 6.37 12.80
C ILE A 31 5.11 7.40 13.25
N ASN A 32 5.86 7.94 12.30
CA ASN A 32 6.87 8.97 12.55
C ASN A 32 7.14 9.80 11.30
N ASP A 33 7.87 10.91 11.48
CA ASP A 33 8.41 11.69 10.37
C ASP A 33 9.39 10.87 9.54
N TYR A 34 9.50 11.19 8.26
CA TYR A 34 10.51 10.60 7.39
C TYR A 34 11.18 11.65 6.49
N ASN A 35 12.40 11.33 6.07
CA ASN A 35 13.09 12.03 5.02
C ASN A 35 13.09 11.16 3.76
N LYS A 36 12.87 11.75 2.58
CA LYS A 36 12.91 11.05 1.28
C LYS A 36 14.25 10.32 1.07
N ASP A 37 15.35 10.85 1.61
CA ASP A 37 16.68 10.22 1.56
C ASP A 37 16.83 8.98 2.47
N GLU A 38 15.83 8.68 3.30
CA GLU A 38 15.84 7.54 4.24
C GLU A 38 15.02 6.34 3.77
N ILE A 39 14.33 6.44 2.64
CA ILE A 39 13.43 5.38 2.14
C ILE A 39 14.16 4.05 1.97
N THR A 40 15.35 4.06 1.33
CA THR A 40 16.17 2.86 1.16
C THR A 40 16.59 2.27 2.50
N LYS A 41 16.87 3.11 3.49
CA LYS A 41 17.24 2.72 4.84
C LYS A 41 16.07 2.06 5.57
N GLU A 42 14.84 2.60 5.43
CA GLU A 42 13.62 2.00 5.98
C GLU A 42 13.35 0.62 5.38
N LYS A 43 13.44 0.51 4.06
CA LYS A 43 13.24 -0.75 3.35
C LYS A 43 14.25 -1.82 3.78
N PHE A 44 15.53 -1.44 3.83
CA PHE A 44 16.60 -2.33 4.27
C PHE A 44 16.44 -2.75 5.73
N LEU A 45 16.01 -1.83 6.60
CA LEU A 45 15.72 -2.13 8.00
C LEU A 45 14.58 -3.16 8.15
N SER A 46 13.52 -3.04 7.37
CA SER A 46 12.39 -3.99 7.39
C SER A 46 12.86 -5.41 7.06
N GLU A 47 13.71 -5.55 6.04
CA GLU A 47 14.29 -6.85 5.68
C GLU A 47 15.28 -7.37 6.73
N TYR A 48 16.06 -6.49 7.35
CA TYR A 48 16.95 -6.90 8.43
C TYR A 48 16.18 -7.51 9.61
N LEU A 49 15.08 -6.85 10.03
CA LEU A 49 14.28 -7.27 11.17
C LEU A 49 13.50 -8.56 10.93
N ILE A 50 12.96 -8.76 9.73
CA ILE A 50 12.14 -9.94 9.44
C ILE A 50 12.98 -11.22 9.26
N ASN A 51 14.25 -11.09 8.91
CA ASN A 51 15.14 -12.23 8.63
C ASN A 51 15.96 -12.71 9.82
N SER A 52 16.05 -11.94 10.91
CA SER A 52 16.76 -12.37 12.11
C SER A 52 16.40 -11.54 13.33
N ASN A 53 16.49 -12.16 14.51
CA ASN A 53 16.32 -11.49 15.79
C ASN A 53 17.23 -12.15 16.86
N ASN A 54 17.14 -11.75 18.12
CA ASN A 54 18.00 -12.27 19.18
C ASN A 54 17.75 -13.75 19.53
N ILE A 55 16.57 -14.30 19.17
CA ILE A 55 16.21 -15.71 19.39
C ILE A 55 16.60 -16.55 18.18
N ALA A 56 16.33 -16.06 16.98
CA ALA A 56 16.61 -16.72 15.72
C ALA A 56 17.56 -15.84 14.89
N LYS A 57 18.86 -16.16 14.94
CA LYS A 57 19.94 -15.28 14.47
C LYS A 57 20.23 -15.38 12.97
N ASP A 58 19.64 -16.34 12.28
CA ASP A 58 19.83 -16.57 10.85
C ASP A 58 18.54 -17.11 10.22
N GLU A 59 18.49 -17.18 8.90
CA GLU A 59 17.32 -17.64 8.15
C GLU A 59 16.91 -19.07 8.45
N VAL A 60 17.88 -19.95 8.76
CA VAL A 60 17.58 -21.35 9.10
C VAL A 60 16.88 -21.44 10.45
N SER A 61 17.38 -20.70 11.43
CA SER A 61 16.76 -20.63 12.78
C SER A 61 15.42 -19.90 12.74
N MET A 62 15.27 -18.87 11.88
CA MET A 62 13.97 -18.21 11.63
C MET A 62 12.96 -19.20 11.04
N SER A 63 13.34 -19.94 9.99
CA SER A 63 12.46 -20.95 9.36
C SER A 63 12.04 -22.04 10.34
N LYS A 64 12.98 -22.54 11.15
CA LYS A 64 12.65 -23.50 12.23
C LYS A 64 11.65 -22.92 13.22
N LYS A 65 11.81 -21.65 13.58
CA LYS A 65 10.91 -20.97 14.51
C LYS A 65 9.51 -20.78 13.93
N TYR A 66 9.41 -20.45 12.63
CA TYR A 66 8.13 -20.42 11.93
C TYR A 66 7.44 -21.79 11.93
N MET A 67 8.16 -22.88 11.63
CA MET A 67 7.61 -24.24 11.68
C MET A 67 7.12 -24.62 13.09
N GLU A 68 7.88 -24.29 14.14
CA GLU A 68 7.48 -24.51 15.54
C GLU A 68 6.20 -23.76 15.93
N LEU A 69 5.90 -22.68 15.23
CA LEU A 69 4.75 -21.81 15.46
C LEU A 69 3.65 -22.01 14.40
N TYR A 70 3.59 -23.17 13.73
CA TYR A 70 2.61 -23.47 12.68
C TYR A 70 2.59 -22.43 11.54
N GLU A 71 3.76 -21.92 11.20
CA GLU A 71 4.00 -20.98 10.08
C GLU A 71 3.09 -19.73 10.12
N PRO A 72 3.17 -18.88 11.17
CA PRO A 72 2.45 -17.62 11.19
C PRO A 72 2.90 -16.75 10.02
N SER A 73 1.95 -16.06 9.39
CA SER A 73 2.27 -15.05 8.41
C SER A 73 2.76 -13.79 9.12
N LEU A 74 4.05 -13.49 9.03
CA LEU A 74 4.65 -12.28 9.59
C LEU A 74 5.14 -11.39 8.46
N SER A 75 4.83 -10.10 8.53
CA SER A 75 5.26 -9.14 7.51
C SER A 75 5.57 -7.77 8.13
N ILE A 76 6.47 -7.04 7.46
CA ILE A 76 6.77 -5.64 7.74
C ILE A 76 6.54 -4.88 6.44
N ASN A 77 5.67 -3.86 6.47
CA ASN A 77 5.34 -3.04 5.32
C ASN A 77 5.54 -1.56 5.65
N ASP A 78 6.08 -0.83 4.70
CA ASP A 78 6.35 0.59 4.81
C ASP A 78 5.39 1.35 3.88
N TYR A 79 4.65 2.32 4.44
CA TYR A 79 3.76 3.20 3.69
C TYR A 79 4.18 4.65 3.92
N PHE A 80 4.47 5.36 2.84
CA PHE A 80 4.83 6.77 2.85
C PHE A 80 3.61 7.58 2.43
N LEU A 81 3.00 8.21 3.43
CA LEU A 81 1.89 9.14 3.29
C LEU A 81 2.39 10.52 3.70
N ASP A 82 1.61 11.32 4.44
CA ASP A 82 2.11 12.52 5.13
C ASP A 82 3.22 12.18 6.14
N MET A 83 3.08 11.02 6.78
CA MET A 83 4.03 10.41 7.69
C MET A 83 4.45 9.03 7.18
N HIS A 84 5.56 8.52 7.69
CA HIS A 84 5.93 7.12 7.49
C HIS A 84 5.15 6.22 8.45
N HIS A 85 4.47 5.22 7.90
CA HIS A 85 3.76 4.18 8.65
C HIS A 85 4.48 2.85 8.45
N LYS A 86 5.23 2.41 9.45
CA LYS A 86 5.81 1.06 9.47
C LYS A 86 4.81 0.11 10.14
N VAL A 87 4.29 -0.83 9.37
CA VAL A 87 3.25 -1.76 9.79
C VAL A 87 3.83 -3.16 9.94
N TYR A 88 3.97 -3.59 11.17
CA TYR A 88 4.25 -4.98 11.51
C TYR A 88 2.93 -5.73 11.58
N THR A 89 2.82 -6.89 10.96
CA THR A 89 1.60 -7.71 11.01
C THR A 89 1.94 -9.16 11.28
N ALA A 90 1.20 -9.76 12.21
CA ALA A 90 1.18 -11.18 12.46
C ALA A 90 -0.23 -11.72 12.21
N VAL A 91 -0.35 -12.78 11.42
CA VAL A 91 -1.58 -13.57 11.28
C VAL A 91 -1.25 -15.03 11.64
N PHE A 92 -1.89 -15.54 12.67
CA PHE A 92 -1.59 -16.86 13.23
C PHE A 92 -2.86 -17.59 13.67
N LEU A 93 -2.78 -18.91 13.82
CA LEU A 93 -3.88 -19.73 14.31
C LEU A 93 -4.24 -19.33 15.76
N ASN A 94 -5.51 -19.35 16.10
CA ASN A 94 -5.95 -19.19 17.48
C ASN A 94 -5.61 -20.44 18.29
N GLU A 95 -5.24 -20.29 19.56
CA GLU A 95 -4.90 -21.40 20.49
C GLU A 95 -5.98 -22.48 20.58
N LYS A 96 -7.24 -22.15 20.27
CA LYS A 96 -8.33 -23.12 20.17
C LYS A 96 -8.04 -24.26 19.16
N TYR A 97 -7.15 -24.03 18.20
CA TYR A 97 -6.82 -24.98 17.12
C TYR A 97 -5.38 -25.51 17.22
N THR A 98 -4.67 -25.20 18.31
CA THR A 98 -3.28 -25.57 18.57
C THR A 98 -3.11 -26.07 20.01
N GLU A 99 -1.91 -26.02 20.58
CA GLU A 99 -1.66 -26.37 21.98
C GLU A 99 -1.76 -25.15 22.91
N LYS A 100 -2.02 -25.43 24.19
CA LYS A 100 -2.09 -24.40 25.25
C LYS A 100 -0.80 -23.58 25.33
N GLY A 101 -0.93 -22.27 25.39
CA GLY A 101 0.17 -21.31 25.47
C GLY A 101 0.74 -20.93 24.10
N TYR A 102 0.16 -21.42 23.02
CA TYR A 102 0.57 -21.09 21.64
C TYR A 102 0.44 -19.60 21.32
N ASP A 103 -0.70 -18.99 21.63
CA ASP A 103 -0.95 -17.57 21.38
C ASP A 103 0.15 -16.71 22.01
N LYS A 104 0.49 -16.98 23.28
CA LYS A 104 1.56 -16.26 23.97
C LYS A 104 2.92 -16.44 23.29
N LYS A 105 3.30 -17.67 22.91
CA LYS A 105 4.58 -17.95 22.25
C LYS A 105 4.70 -17.21 20.94
N THR A 106 3.61 -17.17 20.15
CA THR A 106 3.59 -16.51 18.84
C THR A 106 3.62 -15.00 18.98
N ILE A 107 2.86 -14.42 19.92
CA ILE A 107 2.86 -12.98 20.19
C ILE A 107 4.23 -12.52 20.71
N ASP A 108 4.84 -13.26 21.64
CA ASP A 108 6.17 -12.95 22.15
C ASP A 108 7.22 -13.00 21.02
N PHE A 109 7.14 -13.98 20.11
CA PHE A 109 8.04 -14.06 18.96
C PHE A 109 7.81 -12.90 17.98
N TYR A 110 6.56 -12.54 17.70
CA TYR A 110 6.22 -11.39 16.89
C TYR A 110 6.82 -10.08 17.44
N TYR A 111 6.64 -9.81 18.74
CA TYR A 111 7.23 -8.61 19.35
C TYR A 111 8.75 -8.71 19.50
N ASN A 112 9.29 -9.92 19.54
CA ASN A 112 10.74 -10.12 19.51
C ASN A 112 11.36 -9.63 18.19
N ILE A 113 10.70 -9.86 17.06
CA ILE A 113 11.10 -9.29 15.76
C ILE A 113 11.13 -7.76 15.81
N ILE A 114 10.15 -7.14 16.47
CA ILE A 114 10.03 -5.70 16.55
C ILE A 114 11.09 -5.07 17.46
N PHE A 115 11.29 -5.61 18.67
CA PHE A 115 12.03 -4.95 19.74
C PHE A 115 13.40 -5.56 20.06
N ASN A 116 13.67 -6.76 19.59
CA ASN A 116 14.90 -7.50 19.92
C ASN A 116 15.63 -7.97 18.65
N PRO A 117 16.17 -7.02 17.84
CA PRO A 117 16.91 -7.38 16.63
C PRO A 117 18.16 -8.18 16.93
N ASN A 118 18.71 -8.84 15.92
CA ASN A 118 19.98 -9.55 16.03
C ASN A 118 21.14 -8.56 16.15
N VAL A 119 21.69 -8.42 17.36
CA VAL A 119 22.79 -7.50 17.66
C VAL A 119 23.95 -8.23 18.34
N ASP A 120 25.18 -7.75 18.08
CA ASP A 120 26.39 -8.10 18.79
C ASP A 120 26.97 -6.82 19.42
N ASN A 121 27.18 -6.85 20.74
CA ASN A 121 27.65 -5.69 21.51
C ASN A 121 26.80 -4.41 21.30
N GLY A 122 25.48 -4.57 21.12
CA GLY A 122 24.54 -3.47 20.97
C GLY A 122 24.45 -2.88 19.57
N ILE A 123 25.14 -3.46 18.58
CA ILE A 123 25.10 -3.07 17.16
C ILE A 123 24.60 -4.25 16.34
N PHE A 124 23.86 -4.02 15.28
CA PHE A 124 23.37 -5.06 14.37
C PHE A 124 24.47 -6.05 14.00
N ASN A 125 24.16 -7.36 13.97
CA ASN A 125 25.13 -8.40 13.63
C ASN A 125 25.73 -8.16 12.23
N GLU A 126 27.06 -8.20 12.12
CA GLU A 126 27.77 -7.84 10.89
C GLU A 126 27.54 -8.82 9.75
N ASN A 127 27.58 -10.12 10.04
CA ASN A 127 27.38 -11.16 9.04
C ASN A 127 25.98 -11.08 8.43
N ASN A 128 24.97 -10.89 9.28
CA ASN A 128 23.58 -10.76 8.84
C ASN A 128 23.35 -9.47 8.04
N PHE A 129 23.93 -8.35 8.49
CA PHE A 129 23.88 -7.08 7.75
C PHE A 129 24.44 -7.23 6.34
N ASN A 130 25.63 -7.83 6.21
CA ASN A 130 26.30 -8.02 4.92
C ASN A 130 25.54 -9.00 4.02
N LEU A 131 24.99 -10.07 4.58
CA LEU A 131 24.17 -11.05 3.84
C LEU A 131 22.92 -10.39 3.24
N ILE A 132 22.17 -9.65 4.06
CA ILE A 132 20.94 -8.97 3.60
C ILE A 132 21.29 -7.87 2.59
N LYS A 133 22.36 -7.11 2.83
CA LYS A 133 22.82 -6.09 1.88
C LYS A 133 23.15 -6.69 0.51
N SER A 134 23.80 -7.85 0.48
CA SER A 134 24.10 -8.58 -0.76
C SER A 134 22.84 -9.05 -1.49
N LYS A 135 21.81 -9.52 -0.76
CA LYS A 135 20.52 -9.89 -1.34
C LYS A 135 19.81 -8.68 -1.95
N PHE A 136 19.85 -7.53 -1.27
CA PHE A 136 19.26 -6.29 -1.80
C PHE A 136 19.97 -5.80 -3.06
N ILE A 137 21.29 -5.87 -3.12
CA ILE A 137 22.04 -5.54 -4.34
C ILE A 137 21.57 -6.42 -5.51
N SER A 138 21.39 -7.72 -5.28
CA SER A 138 20.89 -8.65 -6.31
C SER A 138 19.43 -8.32 -6.69
N TRP A 139 18.59 -7.99 -5.73
CA TRP A 139 17.22 -7.61 -5.98
C TRP A 139 17.11 -6.33 -6.82
N TYR A 140 17.87 -5.27 -6.51
CA TYR A 140 17.85 -4.03 -7.31
C TYR A 140 18.29 -4.27 -8.76
N LYS A 141 19.28 -5.15 -9.00
CA LYS A 141 19.69 -5.50 -10.36
C LYS A 141 18.57 -6.19 -11.14
N LEU A 142 17.80 -7.06 -10.49
CA LEU A 142 16.65 -7.72 -11.12
C LEU A 142 15.47 -6.75 -11.34
N ASP A 143 15.26 -5.82 -10.41
CA ASP A 143 14.19 -4.82 -10.52
C ASP A 143 14.40 -3.84 -11.68
N GLU A 144 15.67 -3.58 -12.09
CA GLU A 144 15.99 -2.82 -13.29
C GLU A 144 15.53 -3.50 -14.60
N GLU A 145 15.15 -4.77 -14.55
CA GLU A 145 14.59 -5.54 -15.66
C GLU A 145 13.05 -5.57 -15.67
N ASP A 146 12.38 -5.07 -14.62
CA ASP A 146 10.92 -5.00 -14.57
C ASP A 146 10.38 -3.71 -15.19
N SER A 147 10.02 -3.80 -16.47
CA SER A 147 9.47 -2.66 -17.23
C SER A 147 8.21 -2.04 -16.61
N ARG A 148 7.37 -2.85 -15.93
CA ARG A 148 6.13 -2.34 -15.32
C ARG A 148 6.41 -1.50 -14.09
N SER A 149 7.26 -1.98 -13.21
CA SER A 149 7.72 -1.22 -12.03
C SER A 149 8.40 0.08 -12.44
N ILE A 150 9.31 0.02 -13.43
CA ILE A 150 10.00 1.20 -13.95
C ILE A 150 9.01 2.22 -14.50
N ALA A 151 8.11 1.81 -15.39
CA ALA A 151 7.12 2.72 -15.99
C ALA A 151 6.21 3.34 -14.92
N TYR A 152 5.77 2.57 -13.93
CA TYR A 152 4.95 3.04 -12.83
C TYR A 152 5.65 4.13 -12.02
N PHE A 153 6.81 3.83 -11.42
CA PHE A 153 7.48 4.77 -10.54
C PHE A 153 8.02 5.99 -11.28
N ASN A 154 8.61 5.80 -12.48
CA ASN A 154 9.11 6.92 -13.26
C ASN A 154 7.97 7.84 -13.74
N SER A 155 6.81 7.29 -14.10
CA SER A 155 5.66 8.12 -14.45
C SER A 155 5.17 8.96 -13.27
N LEU A 156 5.00 8.34 -12.09
CA LEU A 156 4.54 9.03 -10.87
C LEU A 156 5.53 10.07 -10.36
N ALA A 157 6.83 9.81 -10.45
CA ALA A 157 7.88 10.77 -10.07
C ALA A 157 7.80 12.10 -10.83
N ASN A 158 7.15 12.10 -12.01
CA ASN A 158 6.98 13.27 -12.86
C ASN A 158 5.73 14.10 -12.59
N ILE A 159 4.84 13.68 -11.67
CA ILE A 159 3.69 14.49 -11.23
C ILE A 159 4.19 15.88 -10.81
N SER A 160 3.48 16.94 -11.22
CA SER A 160 3.96 18.31 -11.03
C SER A 160 3.86 18.82 -9.59
N ASP A 161 2.91 18.29 -8.77
CA ASP A 161 2.82 18.60 -7.34
C ASP A 161 3.73 17.70 -6.50
N ASP A 162 4.24 18.23 -5.39
CA ASP A 162 5.04 17.43 -4.43
C ASP A 162 4.10 16.68 -3.47
N ILE A 163 3.65 15.52 -3.90
CA ILE A 163 2.75 14.65 -3.16
C ILE A 163 3.42 13.30 -2.84
N PRO A 164 2.99 12.59 -1.77
CA PRO A 164 3.59 11.32 -1.36
C PRO A 164 3.58 10.23 -2.45
N LEU A 165 2.60 10.26 -3.36
CA LEU A 165 2.51 9.29 -4.47
C LEU A 165 3.74 9.28 -5.39
N ARG A 166 4.52 10.37 -5.42
CA ARG A 166 5.77 10.46 -6.20
C ARG A 166 6.93 9.66 -5.61
N ILE A 167 6.78 9.20 -4.38
CA ILE A 167 7.86 8.52 -3.67
C ILE A 167 8.04 7.11 -4.23
N ASP A 168 9.23 6.82 -4.72
CA ASP A 168 9.62 5.44 -5.00
C ASP A 168 10.01 4.74 -3.69
N TYR A 169 9.05 4.04 -3.12
CA TYR A 169 9.23 3.35 -1.84
C TYR A 169 10.11 2.10 -1.92
N ARG A 170 10.58 1.72 -3.10
CA ARG A 170 11.57 0.65 -3.26
C ARG A 170 12.94 1.10 -2.77
N GLY A 171 13.20 2.42 -2.81
CA GLY A 171 14.54 2.96 -2.63
C GLY A 171 15.42 2.74 -3.87
N ASN A 172 16.72 2.78 -3.70
CA ASN A 172 17.66 2.60 -4.81
C ASN A 172 19.00 2.02 -4.37
N LEU A 173 19.74 1.48 -5.35
CA LEU A 173 21.03 0.83 -5.12
C LEU A 173 22.11 1.81 -4.62
N GLU A 174 22.14 3.04 -5.12
CA GLU A 174 23.15 4.04 -4.72
C GLU A 174 23.07 4.35 -3.24
N ASP A 175 21.85 4.56 -2.71
CA ASP A 175 21.63 4.82 -1.29
C ASP A 175 21.88 3.57 -0.44
N LEU A 176 21.51 2.37 -0.92
CA LEU A 176 21.85 1.13 -0.24
C LEU A 176 23.36 0.98 -0.02
N MET A 177 24.17 1.32 -1.02
CA MET A 177 25.64 1.22 -0.91
C MET A 177 26.21 2.13 0.18
N LYS A 178 25.59 3.28 0.44
CA LYS A 178 25.99 4.25 1.47
C LYS A 178 25.61 3.83 2.90
N ILE A 179 24.63 2.93 3.07
CA ILE A 179 24.13 2.52 4.40
C ILE A 179 25.25 1.80 5.18
N LYS A 180 25.54 2.32 6.37
CA LYS A 180 26.45 1.72 7.35
C LYS A 180 25.68 1.06 8.47
N ARG A 181 26.24 -0.01 9.00
CA ARG A 181 25.63 -0.83 10.06
C ARG A 181 25.32 -0.04 11.34
N GLU A 182 26.28 0.78 11.79
CA GLU A 182 26.17 1.59 12.99
C GLU A 182 25.08 2.67 12.84
N GLU A 183 25.00 3.27 11.65
CA GLU A 183 23.99 4.29 11.33
C GLU A 183 22.58 3.67 11.27
N LEU A 184 22.46 2.49 10.65
CA LEU A 184 21.18 1.76 10.60
C LEU A 184 20.72 1.36 12.02
N ASN A 185 21.65 0.90 12.86
CA ASN A 185 21.36 0.54 14.25
C ASN A 185 20.85 1.74 15.06
N LYS A 186 21.53 2.89 14.97
CA LYS A 186 21.09 4.13 15.62
C LYS A 186 19.72 4.55 15.10
N TYR A 187 19.53 4.52 13.79
CA TYR A 187 18.28 4.86 13.12
C TYR A 187 17.10 4.00 13.64
N TYR A 188 17.28 2.70 13.75
CA TYR A 188 16.29 1.79 14.30
C TYR A 188 15.84 2.20 15.72
N PHE A 189 16.81 2.43 16.62
CA PHE A 189 16.48 2.82 18.00
C PHE A 189 15.83 4.20 18.09
N ASP A 190 16.24 5.14 17.25
CA ASP A 190 15.61 6.47 17.17
C ASP A 190 14.15 6.35 16.73
N LYS A 191 13.86 5.55 15.70
CA LYS A 191 12.49 5.35 15.20
C LYS A 191 11.60 4.62 16.22
N ILE A 192 12.07 3.53 16.83
CA ILE A 192 11.31 2.80 17.86
C ILE A 192 10.97 3.69 19.06
N ASN A 193 11.89 4.56 19.49
CA ASN A 193 11.68 5.40 20.66
C ASN A 193 10.82 6.63 20.40
N ASN A 194 10.69 7.08 19.16
CA ASN A 194 10.04 8.35 18.80
C ASN A 194 8.76 8.18 17.98
N SER A 195 8.29 6.96 17.72
CA SER A 195 7.06 6.73 16.96
C SER A 195 5.81 6.86 17.83
N LYS A 196 4.71 7.31 17.21
CA LYS A 196 3.37 7.03 17.71
C LYS A 196 3.03 5.58 17.43
N VAL A 197 2.52 4.85 18.41
CA VAL A 197 2.20 3.44 18.26
C VAL A 197 0.70 3.21 18.38
N SER A 198 0.15 2.43 17.43
CA SER A 198 -1.22 1.95 17.45
C SER A 198 -1.24 0.44 17.17
N VAL A 199 -2.07 -0.29 17.89
CA VAL A 199 -2.21 -1.74 17.74
C VAL A 199 -3.61 -2.09 17.28
N PHE A 200 -3.71 -3.00 16.32
CA PHE A 200 -4.99 -3.47 15.77
C PHE A 200 -5.09 -4.97 15.95
N VAL A 201 -6.15 -5.44 16.58
CA VAL A 201 -6.38 -6.86 16.85
C VAL A 201 -7.72 -7.29 16.27
N ILE A 202 -7.69 -8.31 15.42
CA ILE A 202 -8.89 -8.84 14.77
C ILE A 202 -8.92 -10.36 14.94
N GLY A 203 -10.08 -10.88 15.29
CA GLY A 203 -10.31 -12.32 15.45
C GLY A 203 -10.95 -12.67 16.78
N ASN A 204 -10.89 -13.95 17.14
CA ASN A 204 -11.43 -14.43 18.40
C ASN A 204 -10.36 -14.40 19.51
N TYR A 205 -10.01 -13.18 19.93
CA TYR A 205 -9.08 -12.91 21.03
C TYR A 205 -9.76 -12.96 22.40
N ASP A 206 -8.95 -13.17 23.43
CA ASP A 206 -9.35 -13.11 24.84
C ASP A 206 -8.48 -12.10 25.63
N ASP A 207 -8.75 -11.98 26.95
CA ASP A 207 -8.00 -11.09 27.83
C ASP A 207 -6.52 -11.49 27.99
N ASN A 208 -6.17 -12.77 27.81
CA ASN A 208 -4.77 -13.23 27.87
C ASN A 208 -3.96 -12.71 26.68
N ILE A 209 -4.56 -12.70 25.48
CA ILE A 209 -3.96 -12.13 24.28
C ILE A 209 -3.71 -10.64 24.49
N ILE A 210 -4.72 -9.90 24.95
CA ILE A 210 -4.60 -8.46 25.23
C ILE A 210 -3.53 -8.20 26.29
N LYS A 211 -3.49 -9.00 27.36
CA LYS A 211 -2.45 -8.90 28.39
C LYS A 211 -1.06 -9.15 27.79
N CYS A 212 -0.91 -10.18 26.96
CA CYS A 212 0.36 -10.50 26.32
C CYS A 212 0.85 -9.34 25.42
N ILE A 213 -0.05 -8.71 24.64
CA ILE A 213 0.26 -7.53 23.85
C ILE A 213 0.76 -6.38 24.74
N LYS A 214 0.02 -6.08 25.83
CA LYS A 214 0.38 -5.01 26.78
C LYS A 214 1.72 -5.28 27.45
N ASP A 215 2.00 -6.53 27.81
CA ASP A 215 3.26 -6.93 28.46
C ASP A 215 4.48 -6.68 27.54
N ASN A 216 4.33 -6.87 26.24
CA ASN A 216 5.37 -6.62 25.24
C ASN A 216 5.57 -5.13 24.91
N LEU A 217 4.56 -4.29 25.15
CA LEU A 217 4.60 -2.85 24.80
C LEU A 217 4.94 -1.92 25.97
N LYS A 218 5.37 -2.46 27.13
CA LYS A 218 5.65 -1.66 28.34
C LYS A 218 6.71 -0.58 28.18
N THR A 219 7.63 -0.73 27.24
CA THR A 219 8.73 0.21 27.00
C THR A 219 8.40 1.29 25.96
N VAL A 220 7.27 1.17 25.25
CA VAL A 220 6.84 2.14 24.25
C VAL A 220 6.54 3.48 24.92
N LYS A 221 6.94 4.58 24.28
CA LYS A 221 6.66 5.97 24.72
C LYS A 221 5.53 6.55 23.89
N ARG A 222 4.75 7.47 24.47
CA ARG A 222 3.72 8.17 23.71
C ARG A 222 4.33 9.32 22.94
N ASN A 223 4.05 9.31 21.63
CA ASN A 223 4.25 10.44 20.74
C ASN A 223 2.95 10.64 19.94
N ASP A 224 2.59 11.88 19.71
CA ASP A 224 1.39 12.23 18.96
C ASP A 224 1.79 13.03 17.73
N TYR A 225 1.28 12.63 16.58
CA TYR A 225 1.46 13.30 15.30
C TYR A 225 0.10 13.64 14.71
N LYS A 226 0.03 14.81 14.06
CA LYS A 226 -1.13 15.18 13.25
C LYS A 226 -0.91 14.69 11.84
N LEU A 227 -1.84 13.89 11.34
CA LEU A 227 -1.79 13.33 9.99
C LEU A 227 -2.61 14.17 9.02
N ASN A 228 -2.06 14.49 7.87
CA ASN A 228 -2.83 14.96 6.72
C ASN A 228 -3.33 13.75 5.94
N LYS A 229 -4.64 13.67 5.79
CA LYS A 229 -5.29 12.51 5.16
C LYS A 229 -5.32 12.62 3.64
N PHE A 230 -5.42 13.84 3.13
CA PHE A 230 -5.60 14.14 1.73
C PHE A 230 -4.65 15.24 1.28
N PHE A 231 -4.19 15.10 0.06
CA PHE A 231 -3.31 16.05 -0.62
C PHE A 231 -4.09 16.65 -1.80
N ASP A 232 -4.38 17.94 -1.71
CA ASP A 232 -4.96 18.66 -2.82
C ASP A 232 -3.86 18.99 -3.84
N VAL A 233 -4.25 18.95 -5.10
CA VAL A 233 -3.37 19.22 -6.22
C VAL A 233 -3.74 20.54 -6.87
N THR A 234 -2.77 21.17 -7.52
CA THR A 234 -2.95 22.43 -8.24
C THR A 234 -3.31 22.19 -9.72
N SER A 235 -4.03 23.12 -10.36
CA SER A 235 -4.32 23.04 -11.79
C SER A 235 -3.06 22.88 -12.62
N VAL A 236 -3.17 22.12 -13.69
CA VAL A 236 -2.07 21.82 -14.59
C VAL A 236 -1.76 23.04 -15.45
N LYS A 237 -0.52 23.53 -15.38
CA LYS A 237 -0.06 24.64 -16.23
C LYS A 237 0.40 24.15 -17.61
N ASN A 238 1.14 23.06 -17.63
CA ASN A 238 1.67 22.43 -18.84
C ASN A 238 1.72 20.92 -18.66
N VAL A 239 1.22 20.19 -19.63
CA VAL A 239 1.34 18.73 -19.66
C VAL A 239 2.79 18.34 -19.88
N LYS A 240 3.31 17.44 -19.06
CA LYS A 240 4.65 16.88 -19.24
C LYS A 240 4.59 15.66 -20.16
N ASN A 241 5.21 15.76 -21.33
CA ASN A 241 5.34 14.65 -22.27
C ASN A 241 6.75 14.04 -22.13
N ILE A 242 6.84 12.80 -21.70
CA ILE A 242 8.10 12.15 -21.38
C ILE A 242 8.21 10.83 -22.14
N VAL A 243 9.32 10.65 -22.84
CA VAL A 243 9.66 9.40 -23.51
C VAL A 243 10.99 8.91 -22.95
N GLU A 244 10.97 7.71 -22.39
CA GLU A 244 12.15 7.01 -21.92
C GLU A 244 12.35 5.75 -22.77
N GLU A 245 13.52 5.60 -23.41
CA GLU A 245 13.83 4.41 -24.22
C GLU A 245 14.63 3.41 -23.38
N LYS A 246 14.20 2.15 -23.39
CA LYS A 246 14.90 1.04 -22.73
C LYS A 246 14.83 -0.25 -23.55
N ASP A 247 15.77 -1.14 -23.29
CA ASP A 247 15.90 -2.42 -24.00
C ASP A 247 14.83 -3.45 -23.55
N PHE A 248 13.57 -3.12 -23.81
CA PHE A 248 12.40 -3.98 -23.55
C PHE A 248 11.67 -4.33 -24.86
N ASN A 249 10.96 -5.46 -24.85
CA ASN A 249 10.10 -5.89 -25.98
C ASN A 249 8.75 -5.14 -26.02
N GLN A 250 8.29 -4.63 -24.88
CA GLN A 250 6.99 -3.99 -24.76
C GLN A 250 7.16 -2.53 -24.35
N SER A 251 6.37 -1.67 -24.98
CA SER A 251 6.22 -0.28 -24.55
C SER A 251 5.07 -0.14 -23.55
N ILE A 252 5.17 0.81 -22.63
CA ILE A 252 4.15 1.05 -21.60
C ILE A 252 3.81 2.55 -21.58
N ILE A 253 2.52 2.85 -21.66
CA ILE A 253 1.99 4.22 -21.54
C ILE A 253 1.43 4.42 -20.14
N TYR A 254 1.67 5.60 -19.56
CA TYR A 254 0.93 6.15 -18.42
C TYR A 254 0.38 7.55 -18.79
N LEU A 255 -0.91 7.74 -18.52
CA LEU A 255 -1.58 9.04 -18.59
C LEU A 255 -2.04 9.38 -17.18
N ILE A 256 -1.43 10.38 -16.55
CA ILE A 256 -1.70 10.76 -15.17
C ILE A 256 -2.50 12.04 -15.13
N TYR A 257 -3.65 11.99 -14.46
CA TYR A 257 -4.57 13.09 -14.29
C TYR A 257 -4.63 13.54 -12.84
N LYS A 258 -4.58 14.82 -12.60
CA LYS A 258 -4.92 15.45 -11.34
C LYS A 258 -6.42 15.68 -11.25
N ILE A 259 -6.99 15.57 -10.06
CA ILE A 259 -8.42 15.82 -9.80
C ILE A 259 -8.53 17.07 -8.94
N ILE A 260 -8.91 18.18 -9.56
CA ILE A 260 -8.89 19.51 -8.95
C ILE A 260 -10.13 19.73 -8.06
N GLY A 261 -9.91 20.13 -6.81
CA GLY A 261 -10.99 20.51 -5.89
C GLY A 261 -11.97 19.36 -5.58
N MET A 262 -11.46 18.17 -5.34
CA MET A 262 -12.25 16.98 -5.06
C MET A 262 -12.87 17.03 -3.65
N THR A 263 -14.17 16.80 -3.54
CA THR A 263 -14.90 16.72 -2.25
C THR A 263 -14.71 15.34 -1.60
N ASP A 264 -15.04 15.22 -0.31
CA ASP A 264 -14.96 13.94 0.41
C ASP A 264 -15.86 12.85 -0.20
N ARG A 265 -17.09 13.21 -0.63
CA ARG A 265 -17.98 12.27 -1.33
C ARG A 265 -17.39 11.82 -2.66
N GLU A 266 -16.81 12.74 -3.42
CA GLU A 266 -16.13 12.39 -4.67
C GLU A 266 -14.93 11.46 -4.42
N ARG A 267 -14.13 11.71 -3.38
CA ARG A 267 -12.98 10.87 -3.00
C ARG A 267 -13.39 9.44 -2.64
N THR A 268 -14.47 9.33 -1.87
CA THR A 268 -14.85 8.06 -1.25
C THR A 268 -15.78 7.22 -2.10
N LEU A 269 -16.65 7.83 -2.90
CA LEU A 269 -17.73 7.14 -3.62
C LEU A 269 -17.64 7.33 -5.14
N VAL A 270 -17.56 8.58 -5.61
CA VAL A 270 -17.70 8.84 -7.04
C VAL A 270 -16.46 8.43 -7.82
N LEU A 271 -15.25 8.68 -7.29
CA LEU A 271 -13.98 8.32 -7.94
C LEU A 271 -13.82 6.81 -8.13
N PRO A 272 -14.11 5.94 -7.15
CA PRO A 272 -14.14 4.50 -7.37
C PRO A 272 -15.09 4.07 -8.49
N VAL A 273 -16.29 4.66 -8.56
CA VAL A 273 -17.27 4.36 -9.62
C VAL A 273 -16.76 4.82 -10.98
N LEU A 274 -16.27 6.07 -11.10
CA LEU A 274 -15.65 6.58 -12.31
C LEU A 274 -14.50 5.69 -12.79
N ASN A 275 -13.62 5.31 -11.89
CA ASN A 275 -12.49 4.42 -12.21
C ASN A 275 -12.97 3.06 -12.71
N ASN A 276 -14.03 2.50 -12.13
CA ASN A 276 -14.57 1.20 -12.53
C ASN A 276 -15.22 1.25 -13.92
N ILE A 277 -15.93 2.34 -14.25
CA ILE A 277 -16.47 2.59 -15.59
C ILE A 277 -15.35 2.75 -16.63
N LEU A 278 -14.28 3.45 -16.26
CA LEU A 278 -13.17 3.76 -17.17
C LEU A 278 -12.27 2.56 -17.42
N GLY A 279 -11.77 1.91 -16.36
CA GLY A 279 -10.69 0.92 -16.43
C GLY A 279 -10.86 -0.31 -15.56
N GLY A 280 -12.09 -0.66 -15.13
CA GLY A 280 -12.40 -1.94 -14.50
C GLY A 280 -12.37 -3.12 -15.48
N ASP A 281 -12.66 -4.30 -14.99
CA ASP A 281 -12.82 -5.49 -15.85
C ASP A 281 -14.00 -5.28 -16.82
N SER A 282 -13.76 -5.49 -18.12
CA SER A 282 -14.73 -5.24 -19.20
C SER A 282 -15.21 -3.79 -19.31
N ALA A 283 -14.47 -2.82 -18.78
CA ALA A 283 -14.75 -1.39 -18.84
C ALA A 283 -14.34 -0.73 -20.18
N LYS A 284 -14.52 0.59 -20.29
CA LYS A 284 -14.28 1.33 -21.55
C LYS A 284 -12.87 1.14 -22.09
N LEU A 285 -11.82 1.22 -21.26
CA LEU A 285 -10.43 1.01 -21.69
C LEU A 285 -10.20 -0.42 -22.21
N PHE A 286 -10.66 -1.41 -21.48
CA PHE A 286 -10.53 -2.80 -21.89
C PHE A 286 -11.24 -3.04 -23.24
N ASN A 287 -12.52 -2.67 -23.35
CA ASN A 287 -13.33 -2.93 -24.52
C ASN A 287 -12.86 -2.18 -25.78
N ASN A 288 -12.50 -0.89 -25.62
CA ASN A 288 -12.23 -0.04 -26.79
C ASN A 288 -10.75 -0.01 -27.18
N VAL A 289 -9.80 -0.12 -26.23
CA VAL A 289 -8.37 -0.07 -26.56
C VAL A 289 -7.83 -1.47 -26.85
N ARG A 290 -8.21 -2.46 -26.03
CA ARG A 290 -7.71 -3.84 -26.16
C ARG A 290 -8.57 -4.67 -27.12
N GLU A 291 -9.86 -4.89 -26.81
CA GLU A 291 -10.68 -5.86 -27.53
C GLU A 291 -11.03 -5.39 -28.96
N LYS A 292 -11.60 -4.22 -29.12
CA LYS A 292 -12.06 -3.74 -30.44
C LYS A 292 -10.94 -3.31 -31.38
N ASN A 293 -9.89 -2.68 -30.83
CA ASN A 293 -8.82 -2.11 -31.65
C ASN A 293 -7.51 -2.90 -31.59
N SER A 294 -7.38 -3.88 -30.69
CA SER A 294 -6.18 -4.73 -30.54
C SER A 294 -4.88 -3.94 -30.40
N LEU A 295 -4.92 -2.77 -29.73
CA LEU A 295 -3.77 -1.87 -29.61
C LEU A 295 -2.93 -2.17 -28.37
N ALA A 296 -3.50 -2.87 -27.38
CA ALA A 296 -2.87 -3.10 -26.10
C ALA A 296 -3.02 -4.58 -25.66
N TYR A 297 -2.02 -5.09 -24.99
CA TYR A 297 -2.08 -6.40 -24.30
C TYR A 297 -2.93 -6.30 -23.03
N TYR A 298 -2.87 -5.14 -22.38
CA TYR A 298 -3.70 -4.76 -21.23
C TYR A 298 -3.92 -3.25 -21.25
N SER A 299 -5.06 -2.79 -20.73
CA SER A 299 -5.38 -1.36 -20.58
C SER A 299 -6.32 -1.20 -19.40
N TYR A 300 -5.89 -0.44 -18.41
CA TYR A 300 -6.58 -0.25 -17.14
C TYR A 300 -6.47 1.19 -16.66
N SER A 301 -7.27 1.52 -15.63
CA SER A 301 -7.06 2.72 -14.81
C SER A 301 -6.94 2.36 -13.34
N SER A 302 -6.34 3.26 -12.57
CA SER A 302 -6.27 3.20 -11.13
C SER A 302 -6.22 4.61 -10.56
N PHE A 303 -6.37 4.75 -9.24
CA PHE A 303 -6.43 6.06 -8.60
C PHE A 303 -5.81 6.06 -7.21
N SER A 304 -5.47 7.25 -6.74
CA SER A 304 -5.18 7.55 -5.35
C SER A 304 -6.08 8.66 -4.87
N SER A 305 -7.14 8.31 -4.12
CA SER A 305 -8.06 9.30 -3.55
C SER A 305 -7.36 10.23 -2.55
N ALA A 306 -6.39 9.70 -1.80
CA ALA A 306 -5.59 10.49 -0.86
C ALA A 306 -4.75 11.55 -1.57
N ASN A 307 -4.21 11.25 -2.75
CA ASN A 307 -3.34 12.14 -3.52
C ASN A 307 -4.07 12.90 -4.66
N SER A 308 -5.38 12.77 -4.78
CA SER A 308 -6.19 13.41 -5.84
C SER A 308 -5.71 13.09 -7.26
N ILE A 309 -5.34 11.85 -7.52
CA ILE A 309 -4.78 11.37 -8.79
C ILE A 309 -5.60 10.20 -9.34
N LEU A 310 -5.84 10.24 -10.65
CA LEU A 310 -6.26 9.08 -11.44
C LEU A 310 -5.22 8.88 -12.55
N TYR A 311 -4.88 7.64 -12.85
CA TYR A 311 -4.00 7.33 -13.96
C TYR A 311 -4.53 6.17 -14.80
N MET A 312 -4.34 6.26 -16.11
CA MET A 312 -4.58 5.19 -17.06
C MET A 312 -3.25 4.63 -17.54
N TYR A 313 -3.17 3.32 -17.77
CA TYR A 313 -1.96 2.69 -18.27
C TYR A 313 -2.27 1.53 -19.21
N ALA A 314 -1.37 1.32 -20.17
CA ALA A 314 -1.49 0.25 -21.15
C ALA A 314 -0.12 -0.29 -21.57
N GLY A 315 -0.05 -1.61 -21.75
CA GLY A 315 1.08 -2.26 -22.41
C GLY A 315 0.79 -2.44 -23.90
N ILE A 316 1.67 -1.89 -24.74
CA ILE A 316 1.46 -1.74 -26.18
C ILE A 316 2.70 -2.19 -26.97
N SER A 317 2.55 -2.40 -28.29
CA SER A 317 3.67 -2.36 -29.23
C SER A 317 4.07 -0.91 -29.53
N LYS A 318 5.33 -0.67 -29.82
CA LYS A 318 5.89 0.70 -29.99
C LYS A 318 5.19 1.50 -31.11
N GLU A 319 4.70 0.80 -32.15
CA GLU A 319 4.03 1.40 -33.31
C GLU A 319 2.64 1.94 -32.94
N ASN A 320 2.03 1.42 -31.88
CA ASN A 320 0.66 1.73 -31.50
C ASN A 320 0.53 2.91 -30.54
N TYR A 321 1.64 3.55 -30.15
CA TYR A 321 1.66 4.58 -29.10
C TYR A 321 0.64 5.70 -29.35
N GLU A 322 0.75 6.42 -30.48
CA GLU A 322 -0.11 7.58 -30.77
C GLU A 322 -1.59 7.20 -30.77
N LYS A 323 -1.92 6.09 -31.41
CA LYS A 323 -3.30 5.62 -31.52
C LYS A 323 -3.85 5.15 -30.17
N ALA A 324 -3.04 4.43 -29.38
CA ALA A 324 -3.44 3.95 -28.05
C ALA A 324 -3.62 5.13 -27.08
N SER A 325 -2.67 6.07 -27.03
CA SER A 325 -2.77 7.29 -26.22
C SER A 325 -4.02 8.11 -26.58
N PHE A 326 -4.28 8.31 -27.88
CA PHE A 326 -5.48 9.00 -28.35
C PHE A 326 -6.75 8.30 -27.87
N LEU A 327 -6.89 6.98 -28.11
CA LEU A 327 -8.08 6.23 -27.70
C LEU A 327 -8.27 6.17 -26.19
N MET A 328 -7.19 6.07 -25.40
CA MET A 328 -7.29 6.13 -23.95
C MET A 328 -7.86 7.46 -23.47
N LYS A 329 -7.37 8.58 -24.02
CA LYS A 329 -7.90 9.93 -23.73
C LYS A 329 -9.36 10.06 -24.17
N GLU A 330 -9.72 9.54 -25.35
CA GLU A 330 -11.09 9.55 -25.87
C GLU A 330 -12.07 8.84 -24.90
N GLN A 331 -11.67 7.75 -24.21
CA GLN A 331 -12.57 7.09 -23.26
C GLN A 331 -12.94 8.00 -22.08
N LEU A 332 -12.03 8.84 -21.61
CA LEU A 332 -12.33 9.84 -20.58
C LEU A 332 -13.21 10.96 -21.14
N GLU A 333 -12.95 11.44 -22.35
CA GLU A 333 -13.79 12.46 -23.02
C GLU A 333 -15.22 11.95 -23.27
N GLU A 334 -15.41 10.67 -23.62
CA GLU A 334 -16.73 10.04 -23.71
C GLU A 334 -17.50 10.14 -22.37
N ILE A 335 -16.81 9.89 -21.22
CA ILE A 335 -17.43 10.07 -19.90
C ILE A 335 -17.80 11.53 -19.65
N LYS A 336 -16.91 12.49 -19.96
CA LYS A 336 -17.17 13.94 -19.81
C LYS A 336 -18.36 14.39 -20.65
N ASN A 337 -18.53 13.83 -21.84
CA ASN A 337 -19.64 14.12 -22.73
C ASN A 337 -20.95 13.40 -22.34
N GLY A 338 -20.97 12.68 -21.22
CA GLY A 338 -22.16 11.99 -20.74
C GLY A 338 -22.43 10.64 -21.40
N ASN A 339 -21.53 10.13 -22.23
CA ASN A 339 -21.66 8.85 -22.92
C ASN A 339 -21.38 7.67 -21.96
N ILE A 340 -22.19 7.57 -20.93
CA ILE A 340 -22.21 6.48 -19.96
C ILE A 340 -23.52 5.72 -20.11
N LYS A 341 -23.47 4.44 -20.44
CA LYS A 341 -24.67 3.59 -20.49
C LYS A 341 -25.14 3.30 -19.06
N ASP A 342 -26.47 3.07 -18.89
CA ASP A 342 -27.00 2.68 -17.57
C ASP A 342 -26.36 1.39 -17.07
N GLU A 343 -26.17 0.42 -17.95
CA GLU A 343 -25.49 -0.83 -17.66
C GLU A 343 -24.03 -0.65 -17.18
N GLU A 344 -23.28 0.32 -17.75
CA GLU A 344 -21.89 0.60 -17.32
C GLU A 344 -21.86 1.12 -15.89
N LEU A 345 -22.78 2.00 -15.50
CA LEU A 345 -22.90 2.50 -14.13
C LEU A 345 -23.33 1.40 -13.18
N GLU A 346 -24.35 0.62 -13.54
CA GLU A 346 -24.87 -0.49 -12.72
C GLU A 346 -23.78 -1.55 -12.48
N ASN A 347 -23.06 -1.95 -13.53
CA ASN A 347 -21.96 -2.93 -13.41
C ASN A 347 -20.82 -2.40 -12.52
N ALA A 348 -20.47 -1.12 -12.63
CA ALA A 348 -19.46 -0.50 -11.78
C ALA A 348 -19.87 -0.52 -10.30
N ILE A 349 -21.11 -0.15 -9.99
CA ILE A 349 -21.66 -0.19 -8.63
C ILE A 349 -21.69 -1.61 -8.09
N ASN A 350 -22.23 -2.57 -8.84
CA ASN A 350 -22.30 -3.98 -8.44
C ASN A 350 -20.93 -4.58 -8.17
N SER A 351 -19.94 -4.25 -8.99
CA SER A 351 -18.54 -4.66 -8.79
C SER A 351 -17.96 -4.13 -7.48
N LEU A 352 -18.20 -2.86 -7.17
CA LEU A 352 -17.72 -2.24 -5.93
C LEU A 352 -18.44 -2.79 -4.70
N GLU A 353 -19.75 -2.99 -4.76
CA GLU A 353 -20.51 -3.63 -3.68
C GLU A 353 -20.00 -5.07 -3.42
N SER A 354 -19.77 -5.84 -4.48
CA SER A 354 -19.19 -7.19 -4.37
C SER A 354 -17.81 -7.16 -3.75
N SER A 355 -16.97 -6.18 -4.10
CA SER A 355 -15.64 -6.00 -3.53
C SER A 355 -15.71 -5.67 -2.03
N VAL A 356 -16.69 -4.87 -1.60
CA VAL A 356 -16.92 -4.59 -0.18
C VAL A 356 -17.34 -5.86 0.57
N LEU A 357 -18.23 -6.67 0.00
CA LEU A 357 -18.65 -7.93 0.61
C LEU A 357 -17.49 -8.92 0.78
N THR A 358 -16.64 -9.05 -0.23
CA THR A 358 -15.45 -9.92 -0.15
C THR A 358 -14.44 -9.48 0.90
N CYS A 359 -14.40 -8.18 1.28
CA CYS A 359 -13.57 -7.72 2.39
C CYS A 359 -13.92 -8.41 3.72
N PHE A 360 -15.18 -8.76 3.95
CA PHE A 360 -15.59 -9.48 5.16
C PHE A 360 -15.14 -10.95 5.19
N ASP A 361 -14.67 -11.49 4.07
CA ASP A 361 -14.21 -12.89 3.96
C ASP A 361 -12.70 -13.05 4.17
N SER A 362 -11.97 -11.93 4.35
CA SER A 362 -10.53 -11.91 4.55
C SER A 362 -10.15 -11.16 5.83
N ILE A 363 -9.45 -11.83 6.75
CA ILE A 363 -8.93 -11.20 7.97
C ILE A 363 -7.95 -10.06 7.65
N GLY A 364 -7.15 -10.19 6.58
CA GLY A 364 -6.25 -9.16 6.11
C GLY A 364 -6.98 -7.93 5.60
N SER A 365 -8.05 -8.11 4.81
CA SER A 365 -8.88 -7.00 4.31
C SER A 365 -9.61 -6.27 5.45
N LEU A 366 -10.14 -7.01 6.42
CA LEU A 366 -10.73 -6.40 7.62
C LEU A 366 -9.70 -5.61 8.43
N SER A 367 -8.47 -6.16 8.58
CA SER A 367 -7.38 -5.47 9.26
C SER A 367 -7.00 -4.16 8.55
N ASN A 368 -6.90 -4.19 7.22
CA ASN A 368 -6.60 -2.98 6.44
C ASN A 368 -7.74 -1.95 6.52
N ASN A 369 -8.99 -2.38 6.47
CA ASN A 369 -10.13 -1.47 6.64
C ASN A 369 -10.13 -0.83 8.03
N LEU A 370 -9.91 -1.60 9.11
CA LEU A 370 -9.86 -1.06 10.46
C LEU A 370 -8.72 -0.03 10.61
N LYS A 371 -7.52 -0.33 10.08
CA LYS A 371 -6.41 0.61 10.04
C LYS A 371 -6.75 1.88 9.27
N GLY A 372 -7.34 1.75 8.08
CA GLY A 372 -7.77 2.90 7.27
C GLY A 372 -8.77 3.80 7.99
N ARG A 373 -9.76 3.20 8.68
CA ARG A 373 -10.75 3.95 9.48
C ARG A 373 -10.14 4.72 10.63
N VAL A 374 -9.21 4.09 11.35
CA VAL A 374 -8.60 4.69 12.54
C VAL A 374 -7.54 5.71 12.18
N LEU A 375 -6.64 5.38 11.24
CA LEU A 375 -5.49 6.21 10.91
C LEU A 375 -5.82 7.29 9.89
N LEU A 376 -6.73 7.02 8.96
CA LEU A 376 -7.09 7.92 7.86
C LEU A 376 -8.55 8.40 7.92
N ASP A 377 -9.29 8.01 8.97
CA ASP A 377 -10.70 8.34 9.18
C ASP A 377 -11.59 8.00 7.96
N LEU A 378 -11.28 6.87 7.33
CA LEU A 378 -12.06 6.39 6.21
C LEU A 378 -13.42 5.86 6.67
N PRO A 379 -14.46 5.88 5.83
CA PRO A 379 -15.76 5.31 6.14
C PRO A 379 -15.71 3.80 6.44
N SER A 380 -16.75 3.29 7.07
CA SER A 380 -16.89 1.85 7.32
C SER A 380 -17.26 1.07 6.05
N LEU A 381 -17.04 -0.24 6.04
CA LEU A 381 -17.47 -1.10 4.93
C LEU A 381 -18.99 -1.02 4.71
N GLU A 382 -19.79 -0.96 5.79
CA GLU A 382 -21.25 -0.80 5.70
C GLU A 382 -21.65 0.53 5.06
N TYR A 383 -20.88 1.60 5.30
CA TYR A 383 -21.11 2.87 4.62
C TYR A 383 -20.93 2.70 3.10
N TYR A 384 -19.82 2.13 2.65
CA TYR A 384 -19.58 1.90 1.23
C TYR A 384 -20.65 1.02 0.59
N GLN A 385 -21.04 -0.07 1.26
CA GLN A 385 -22.08 -0.99 0.79
C GLN A 385 -23.43 -0.28 0.60
N ASN A 386 -23.77 0.68 1.45
CA ASN A 386 -25.03 1.40 1.36
C ASN A 386 -25.00 2.59 0.39
N GLU A 387 -23.84 3.22 0.27
CA GLU A 387 -23.73 4.50 -0.42
C GLU A 387 -23.33 4.39 -1.90
N TYR A 388 -22.63 3.33 -2.34
CA TYR A 388 -22.26 3.20 -3.78
C TYR A 388 -23.49 3.27 -4.69
N LYS A 389 -24.60 2.66 -4.32
CA LYS A 389 -25.86 2.69 -5.11
C LYS A 389 -26.52 4.08 -5.20
N THR A 390 -26.07 5.03 -4.41
CA THR A 390 -26.56 6.42 -4.46
C THR A 390 -25.79 7.29 -5.46
N VAL A 391 -24.69 6.78 -6.02
CA VAL A 391 -23.88 7.51 -7.01
C VAL A 391 -24.61 7.60 -8.34
N THR A 392 -24.73 8.82 -8.85
CA THR A 392 -25.42 9.12 -10.10
C THR A 392 -24.47 9.32 -11.28
N LYS A 393 -24.98 9.16 -12.50
CA LYS A 393 -24.22 9.51 -13.73
C LYS A 393 -23.75 10.96 -13.71
N GLU A 394 -24.60 11.88 -13.27
CA GLU A 394 -24.28 13.30 -13.21
C GLU A 394 -23.07 13.57 -12.30
N GLU A 395 -22.99 12.92 -11.13
CA GLU A 395 -21.83 13.03 -10.25
C GLU A 395 -20.56 12.50 -10.92
N VAL A 396 -20.63 11.38 -11.64
CA VAL A 396 -19.50 10.82 -12.38
C VAL A 396 -19.03 11.78 -13.48
N ILE A 397 -19.96 12.36 -14.25
CA ILE A 397 -19.67 13.35 -15.28
C ILE A 397 -19.03 14.59 -14.65
N ASN A 398 -19.62 15.14 -13.58
CA ASN A 398 -19.10 16.32 -12.90
C ASN A 398 -17.68 16.10 -12.37
N LEU A 399 -17.40 14.93 -11.77
CA LEU A 399 -16.07 14.59 -11.33
C LEU A 399 -15.10 14.47 -12.51
N SER A 400 -15.52 13.86 -13.62
CA SER A 400 -14.66 13.68 -14.80
C SER A 400 -14.16 15.01 -15.39
N HIS A 401 -14.96 16.09 -15.31
CA HIS A 401 -14.55 17.44 -15.72
C HIS A 401 -13.48 18.06 -14.82
N LYS A 402 -13.27 17.55 -13.61
CA LYS A 402 -12.19 17.99 -12.71
C LYS A 402 -10.84 17.34 -13.01
N LEU A 403 -10.79 16.37 -13.94
CA LEU A 403 -9.57 15.68 -14.34
C LEU A 403 -8.79 16.51 -15.37
N GLU A 404 -7.57 16.90 -15.01
CA GLU A 404 -6.62 17.59 -15.85
C GLU A 404 -5.39 16.71 -16.11
N LEU A 405 -5.02 16.47 -17.37
CA LEU A 405 -3.84 15.67 -17.73
C LEU A 405 -2.57 16.40 -17.29
N ASP A 406 -1.79 15.79 -16.42
CA ASP A 406 -0.52 16.33 -15.90
C ASP A 406 0.71 15.69 -16.55
N VAL A 407 0.69 14.35 -16.71
CA VAL A 407 1.82 13.62 -17.27
C VAL A 407 1.34 12.64 -18.34
N GLU A 408 1.99 12.68 -19.50
CA GLU A 408 1.96 11.62 -20.50
C GLU A 408 3.37 11.01 -20.57
N TYR A 409 3.48 9.77 -20.14
CA TYR A 409 4.75 9.06 -20.03
C TYR A 409 4.73 7.82 -20.91
N LEU A 410 5.77 7.66 -21.70
CA LEU A 410 6.03 6.48 -22.53
C LEU A 410 7.35 5.85 -22.13
N LEU A 411 7.30 4.64 -21.56
CA LEU A 411 8.46 3.74 -21.57
C LEU A 411 8.46 3.01 -22.92
N LYS A 412 9.37 3.41 -23.81
CA LYS A 412 9.46 2.87 -25.16
C LYS A 412 10.42 1.69 -25.19
N GLY A 413 9.91 0.52 -25.50
CA GLY A 413 10.72 -0.67 -25.75
C GLY A 413 11.39 -0.58 -27.12
N VAL A 414 12.71 -0.82 -27.18
CA VAL A 414 13.51 -0.71 -28.41
C VAL A 414 14.02 -2.05 -28.94
N LYS A 415 13.69 -3.17 -28.27
CA LYS A 415 13.93 -4.54 -28.78
C LYS A 415 13.07 -4.88 -29.98
#